data_b95283e0813a6cf9586a16c3e87717e0
#
_entry.id   b95283e0813a6cf9586a16c3e87717e0
#
_cell.length_a   1.000
_cell.length_b   1.000
_cell.length_c   1.000
_cell.angle_alpha   90.00
_cell.angle_beta   90.00
_cell.angle_gamma   90.00
#
_symmetry.space_group_name_H-M   'P 1'
#
loop_
_entity.id
_entity.type
_entity.pdbx_description
1 polymer ?
#
loop_
_entity_poly.entity_id
_entity_poly.type
_entity_poly.pdbx_seq_one_letter_code
_entity_poly.pdbx_strand_id
1 'polypeptide(L)'
;STPYFKELERQYGFFRVYETGWPKADTYFSPETQLRPRNDRPVILYPPTFTRNVCSAPHLMKEIELLAKTKPWDWIITFHPKLTDPDIIAGYKRIAAENDNVTFFEGPDKMPLLQRADAMLCDSSSIILEFMFLDKPVVTFRNSHPGPHLIDVDRPEKVGPALERALSRPEELMREIRAYTMHHEPHRDCRCSARVLDAVDDYIARGHAGLKRKPLNLIRKWKLRRQMRYYPLLEMFRR
;
A
#
# COMPACT_ATOMS: atom_id res chain seq x y z
N SER A 1 13.05 6.87 3.19
CA SER A 1 13.63 7.45 1.95
C SER A 1 15.13 7.25 1.90
N THR A 2 15.72 7.20 0.72
CA THR A 2 17.18 7.04 0.50
C THR A 2 17.99 8.10 1.24
N PRO A 3 17.64 9.40 1.23
CA PRO A 3 18.39 10.41 1.98
C PRO A 3 18.53 10.10 3.47
N TYR A 4 17.47 9.62 4.11
CA TYR A 4 17.50 9.23 5.52
C TYR A 4 18.50 8.08 5.77
N PHE A 5 18.45 7.03 4.96
CA PHE A 5 19.38 5.90 5.11
C PHE A 5 20.82 6.27 4.76
N LYS A 6 21.05 7.18 3.80
CA LYS A 6 22.38 7.73 3.50
C LYS A 6 22.94 8.53 4.67
N GLU A 7 22.10 9.26 5.41
CA GLU A 7 22.52 9.92 6.64
C GLU A 7 22.93 8.91 7.71
N LEU A 8 22.15 7.84 7.89
CA LEU A 8 22.51 6.77 8.83
C LEU A 8 23.81 6.06 8.42
N GLU A 9 24.05 5.86 7.12
CA GLU A 9 25.31 5.31 6.59
C GLU A 9 26.51 6.19 7.03
N ARG A 10 26.39 7.51 6.86
CA ARG A 10 27.44 8.46 7.29
C ARG A 10 27.66 8.44 8.80
N GLN A 11 26.58 8.44 9.57
CA GLN A 11 26.63 8.44 11.02
C GLN A 11 27.27 7.17 11.60
N TYR A 12 26.87 6.01 11.11
CA TYR A 12 27.27 4.72 11.67
C TYR A 12 28.49 4.10 10.98
N GLY A 13 28.56 4.15 9.67
CA GLY A 13 29.69 3.71 8.87
C GLY A 13 29.93 2.18 8.81
N PHE A 14 29.01 1.35 9.31
CA PHE A 14 29.14 -0.11 9.30
C PHE A 14 28.22 -0.82 8.29
N PHE A 15 27.56 -0.08 7.42
CA PHE A 15 26.77 -0.59 6.31
C PHE A 15 26.82 0.38 5.14
N ARG A 16 26.42 -0.07 3.95
CA ARG A 16 26.26 0.73 2.74
C ARG A 16 24.80 0.83 2.36
N VAL A 17 24.41 1.95 1.78
CA VAL A 17 23.07 2.20 1.27
C VAL A 17 23.13 2.38 -0.24
N TYR A 18 22.32 1.61 -0.94
CA TYR A 18 22.13 1.71 -2.37
C TYR A 18 20.71 2.18 -2.67
N GLU A 19 20.60 3.11 -3.62
CA GLU A 19 19.29 3.53 -4.12
C GLU A 19 18.93 2.66 -5.32
N THR A 20 18.08 1.68 -5.07
CA THR A 20 17.70 0.69 -6.09
C THR A 20 16.28 0.88 -6.61
N GLY A 21 15.48 1.66 -5.91
CA GLY A 21 14.04 1.70 -6.10
C GLY A 21 13.34 0.47 -5.52
N TRP A 22 12.04 0.40 -5.74
CA TRP A 22 11.20 -0.70 -5.27
C TRP A 22 10.88 -1.67 -6.42
N PRO A 23 11.46 -2.88 -6.49
CA PRO A 23 11.27 -3.79 -7.61
C PRO A 23 9.81 -4.09 -7.97
N LYS A 24 8.90 -4.15 -6.97
CA LYS A 24 7.47 -4.31 -7.22
C LYS A 24 6.89 -3.13 -8.01
N ALA A 25 7.45 -1.93 -7.86
CA ALA A 25 6.97 -0.75 -8.55
C ALA A 25 7.22 -0.80 -10.07
N ASP A 26 8.22 -1.56 -10.54
CA ASP A 26 8.50 -1.75 -11.97
C ASP A 26 7.24 -2.21 -12.72
N THR A 27 6.43 -3.07 -12.10
CA THR A 27 5.18 -3.57 -12.69
C THR A 27 4.16 -2.46 -12.97
N TYR A 28 4.12 -1.41 -12.13
CA TYR A 28 3.16 -0.30 -12.28
C TYR A 28 3.59 0.69 -13.37
N PHE A 29 4.87 0.72 -13.73
CA PHE A 29 5.41 1.64 -14.74
C PHE A 29 5.60 0.99 -16.11
N SER A 30 5.32 -0.31 -16.25
CA SER A 30 5.39 -0.97 -17.55
C SER A 30 4.33 -0.39 -18.52
N PRO A 31 4.63 -0.29 -19.83
CA PRO A 31 3.69 0.22 -20.81
C PRO A 31 2.34 -0.51 -20.78
N GLU A 32 2.36 -1.83 -20.59
CA GLU A 32 1.16 -2.66 -20.55
C GLU A 32 0.26 -2.30 -19.35
N THR A 33 0.86 -1.99 -18.20
CA THR A 33 0.13 -1.61 -16.98
C THR A 33 -0.41 -0.19 -17.04
N GLN A 34 0.23 0.70 -17.79
CA GLN A 34 -0.23 2.08 -17.97
C GLN A 34 -1.43 2.21 -18.93
N LEU A 35 -1.77 1.15 -19.66
CA LEU A 35 -2.98 1.12 -20.46
C LEU A 35 -4.21 1.16 -19.55
N ARG A 36 -5.04 2.20 -19.73
CA ARG A 36 -6.29 2.36 -18.96
C ARG A 36 -7.45 1.78 -19.75
N PRO A 37 -8.17 0.79 -19.22
CA PRO A 37 -9.45 0.38 -19.82
C PRO A 37 -10.41 1.58 -19.82
N ARG A 38 -11.14 1.77 -20.90
CA ARG A 38 -12.22 2.76 -20.93
C ARG A 38 -13.45 2.14 -20.27
N ASN A 39 -13.95 2.78 -19.24
CA ASN A 39 -15.17 2.37 -18.56
C ASN A 39 -16.33 3.25 -19.02
N ASP A 40 -17.52 2.67 -19.18
CA ASP A 40 -18.74 3.42 -19.49
C ASP A 40 -19.23 4.20 -18.27
N ARG A 41 -19.00 3.67 -17.08
CA ARG A 41 -19.27 4.29 -15.77
C ARG A 41 -18.00 4.33 -14.92
N PRO A 42 -17.84 5.33 -14.03
CA PRO A 42 -16.73 5.34 -13.11
C PRO A 42 -16.68 4.08 -12.24
N VAL A 43 -15.50 3.50 -12.10
CA VAL A 43 -15.26 2.30 -11.29
C VAL A 43 -14.55 2.66 -10.01
N ILE A 44 -15.15 2.30 -8.87
CA ILE A 44 -14.59 2.50 -7.53
C ILE A 44 -14.04 1.17 -7.02
N LEU A 45 -12.77 1.15 -6.64
CA LEU A 45 -12.15 0.01 -5.96
C LEU A 45 -12.19 0.22 -4.44
N TYR A 46 -12.70 -0.77 -3.71
CA TYR A 46 -12.74 -0.77 -2.25
C TYR A 46 -11.96 -1.95 -1.67
N PRO A 47 -10.66 -1.80 -1.35
CA PRO A 47 -9.80 -2.80 -0.73
C PRO A 47 -9.49 -2.43 0.74
N PRO A 48 -10.41 -2.55 1.71
CA PRO A 48 -10.14 -2.20 3.10
C PRO A 48 -9.02 -3.06 3.69
N THR A 49 -8.32 -2.51 4.69
CA THR A 49 -7.32 -3.27 5.45
C THR A 49 -7.97 -4.31 6.37
N PHE A 50 -7.18 -5.28 6.80
CA PHE A 50 -7.62 -6.32 7.76
C PHE A 50 -7.33 -5.93 9.22
N THR A 51 -6.57 -4.87 9.47
CA THR A 51 -6.18 -4.47 10.84
C THR A 51 -7.38 -3.86 11.57
N ARG A 52 -7.89 -4.57 12.57
CA ARG A 52 -9.17 -4.29 13.25
C ARG A 52 -9.39 -2.82 13.63
N ASN A 53 -8.37 -2.16 14.18
CA ASN A 53 -8.50 -0.79 14.70
C ASN A 53 -8.55 0.29 13.61
N VAL A 54 -8.19 -0.02 12.36
CA VAL A 54 -8.15 0.91 11.24
C VAL A 54 -8.94 0.42 10.04
N CYS A 55 -9.59 -0.76 10.16
CA CYS A 55 -10.43 -1.33 9.11
C CYS A 55 -11.72 -0.53 8.95
N SER A 56 -11.96 -0.01 7.76
CA SER A 56 -13.16 0.76 7.43
C SER A 56 -14.39 -0.12 7.16
N ALA A 57 -14.21 -1.40 6.86
CA ALA A 57 -15.29 -2.27 6.40
C ALA A 57 -16.54 -2.32 7.32
N PRO A 58 -16.43 -2.42 8.67
CA PRO A 58 -17.62 -2.43 9.52
C PRO A 58 -18.34 -1.07 9.55
N HIS A 59 -17.67 0.01 9.23
CA HIS A 59 -18.22 1.37 9.30
C HIS A 59 -18.87 1.82 8.00
N LEU A 60 -18.40 1.33 6.86
CA LEU A 60 -18.79 1.82 5.53
C LEU A 60 -19.82 0.94 4.81
N MET A 61 -20.20 -0.21 5.36
CA MET A 61 -21.08 -1.17 4.69
C MET A 61 -22.40 -0.53 4.22
N LYS A 62 -23.09 0.19 5.12
CA LYS A 62 -24.36 0.85 4.81
C LYS A 62 -24.21 1.98 3.80
N GLU A 63 -23.13 2.74 3.90
CA GLU A 63 -22.86 3.85 3.00
C GLU A 63 -22.53 3.34 1.59
N ILE A 64 -21.71 2.29 1.47
CA ILE A 64 -21.39 1.68 0.18
C ILE A 64 -22.65 1.09 -0.46
N GLU A 65 -23.52 0.43 0.31
CA GLU A 65 -24.81 -0.07 -0.19
C GLU A 65 -25.71 1.07 -0.70
N LEU A 66 -25.76 2.18 0.03
CA LEU A 66 -26.50 3.38 -0.38
C LEU A 66 -25.94 3.97 -1.67
N LEU A 67 -24.62 4.16 -1.75
CA LEU A 67 -23.96 4.72 -2.92
C LEU A 67 -24.07 3.81 -4.15
N ALA A 68 -24.03 2.48 -3.97
CA ALA A 68 -24.24 1.53 -5.04
C ALA A 68 -25.63 1.66 -5.67
N LYS A 69 -26.66 1.97 -4.87
CA LYS A 69 -28.04 2.15 -5.34
C LYS A 69 -28.33 3.54 -5.93
N THR A 70 -27.59 4.56 -5.49
CA THR A 70 -27.93 5.97 -5.78
C THR A 70 -26.98 6.66 -6.77
N LYS A 71 -25.76 6.14 -6.95
CA LYS A 71 -24.76 6.73 -7.86
C LYS A 71 -24.52 5.84 -9.09
N PRO A 72 -24.27 6.44 -10.25
CA PRO A 72 -23.99 5.69 -11.48
C PRO A 72 -22.54 5.19 -11.51
N TRP A 73 -22.10 4.52 -10.47
CA TRP A 73 -20.75 3.97 -10.32
C TRP A 73 -20.77 2.46 -10.28
N ASP A 74 -19.75 1.85 -10.86
CA ASP A 74 -19.47 0.44 -10.66
C ASP A 74 -18.51 0.27 -9.47
N TRP A 75 -18.71 -0.79 -8.70
CA TRP A 75 -17.90 -1.08 -7.52
C TRP A 75 -17.16 -2.40 -7.66
N ILE A 76 -15.89 -2.39 -7.32
CA ILE A 76 -15.10 -3.60 -7.11
C ILE A 76 -14.69 -3.65 -5.64
N ILE A 77 -15.20 -4.64 -4.93
CA ILE A 77 -14.88 -4.85 -3.51
C ILE A 77 -13.95 -6.05 -3.42
N THR A 78 -12.82 -5.90 -2.75
CA THR A 78 -11.89 -7.01 -2.55
C THR A 78 -11.24 -6.92 -1.19
N PHE A 79 -11.26 -8.03 -0.46
CA PHE A 79 -10.71 -8.08 0.87
C PHE A 79 -9.31 -8.70 0.92
N HIS A 80 -8.53 -8.27 1.91
CA HIS A 80 -7.29 -8.94 2.22
C HIS A 80 -7.59 -10.33 2.80
N PRO A 81 -6.84 -11.41 2.45
CA PRO A 81 -7.10 -12.76 2.97
C PRO A 81 -7.11 -12.89 4.50
N LYS A 82 -6.47 -11.95 5.21
CA LYS A 82 -6.47 -11.88 6.68
C LYS A 82 -7.72 -11.21 7.28
N LEU A 83 -8.60 -10.62 6.48
CA LEU A 83 -9.90 -10.14 6.93
C LEU A 83 -10.84 -11.36 6.94
N THR A 84 -11.07 -11.92 8.11
CA THR A 84 -11.76 -13.21 8.29
C THR A 84 -13.07 -13.09 9.05
N ASP A 85 -13.54 -11.87 9.33
CA ASP A 85 -14.82 -11.64 10.00
C ASP A 85 -15.98 -12.09 9.08
N PRO A 86 -16.74 -13.15 9.46
CA PRO A 86 -17.73 -13.75 8.58
C PRO A 86 -18.92 -12.82 8.33
N ASP A 87 -19.31 -11.99 9.32
CA ASP A 87 -20.47 -11.11 9.20
C ASP A 87 -20.16 -9.95 8.24
N ILE A 88 -18.94 -9.42 8.30
CA ILE A 88 -18.46 -8.39 7.38
C ILE A 88 -18.42 -8.96 5.96
N ILE A 89 -17.82 -10.14 5.77
CA ILE A 89 -17.69 -10.76 4.45
C ILE A 89 -19.09 -11.06 3.86
N ALA A 90 -19.98 -11.68 4.66
CA ALA A 90 -21.33 -11.98 4.24
C ALA A 90 -22.13 -10.73 3.86
N GLY A 91 -21.99 -9.64 4.63
CA GLY A 91 -22.64 -8.37 4.33
C GLY A 91 -22.23 -7.79 2.98
N TYR A 92 -20.94 -7.76 2.66
CA TYR A 92 -20.48 -7.25 1.37
C TYR A 92 -20.78 -8.18 0.19
N LYS A 93 -20.78 -9.50 0.40
CA LYS A 93 -21.25 -10.46 -0.61
C LYS A 93 -22.73 -10.30 -0.90
N ARG A 94 -23.56 -10.04 0.12
CA ARG A 94 -24.98 -9.72 -0.04
C ARG A 94 -25.15 -8.45 -0.89
N ILE A 95 -24.42 -7.38 -0.57
CA ILE A 95 -24.48 -6.13 -1.37
C ILE A 95 -24.15 -6.42 -2.84
N ALA A 96 -23.14 -7.24 -3.11
CA ALA A 96 -22.79 -7.62 -4.47
C ALA A 96 -23.86 -8.48 -5.16
N ALA A 97 -24.54 -9.35 -4.42
CA ALA A 97 -25.62 -10.18 -4.96
C ALA A 97 -26.90 -9.38 -5.27
N GLU A 98 -27.15 -8.29 -4.55
CA GLU A 98 -28.35 -7.45 -4.67
C GLU A 98 -28.18 -6.26 -5.64
N ASN A 99 -26.96 -5.99 -6.16
CA ASN A 99 -26.67 -4.85 -7.00
C ASN A 99 -25.77 -5.23 -8.18
N ASP A 100 -26.27 -5.18 -9.40
CA ASP A 100 -25.58 -5.57 -10.64
C ASP A 100 -24.29 -4.77 -10.93
N ASN A 101 -24.17 -3.57 -10.35
CA ASN A 101 -23.00 -2.71 -10.46
C ASN A 101 -21.96 -2.93 -9.35
N VAL A 102 -22.11 -3.98 -8.53
CA VAL A 102 -21.16 -4.32 -7.47
C VAL A 102 -20.56 -5.70 -7.70
N THR A 103 -19.25 -5.79 -7.76
CA THR A 103 -18.51 -7.06 -7.86
C THR A 103 -17.71 -7.30 -6.60
N PHE A 104 -17.91 -8.45 -5.94
CA PHE A 104 -17.05 -8.90 -4.86
C PHE A 104 -15.97 -9.85 -5.42
N PHE A 105 -14.70 -9.42 -5.39
CA PHE A 105 -13.59 -10.14 -6.03
C PHE A 105 -12.74 -10.88 -4.99
N GLU A 106 -12.55 -12.18 -5.18
CA GLU A 106 -11.77 -13.07 -4.29
C GLU A 106 -10.49 -13.63 -4.94
N GLY A 107 -10.07 -13.12 -6.09
CA GLY A 107 -8.87 -13.60 -6.78
C GLY A 107 -7.55 -13.11 -6.15
N PRO A 108 -6.43 -13.80 -6.43
CA PRO A 108 -5.11 -13.43 -5.89
C PRO A 108 -4.51 -12.21 -6.59
N ASP A 109 -4.75 -12.03 -7.88
CA ASP A 109 -4.19 -10.94 -8.68
C ASP A 109 -5.04 -9.68 -8.58
N LYS A 110 -4.46 -8.63 -7.99
CA LYS A 110 -5.11 -7.33 -7.80
C LYS A 110 -4.79 -6.34 -8.94
N MET A 111 -3.79 -6.62 -9.78
CA MET A 111 -3.35 -5.69 -10.81
C MET A 111 -4.48 -5.29 -11.77
N PRO A 112 -5.27 -6.23 -12.32
CA PRO A 112 -6.39 -5.87 -13.20
C PRO A 112 -7.43 -4.96 -12.53
N LEU A 113 -7.64 -5.13 -11.21
CA LEU A 113 -8.57 -4.29 -10.45
C LEU A 113 -8.04 -2.86 -10.32
N LEU A 114 -6.74 -2.72 -10.00
CA LEU A 114 -6.07 -1.43 -9.91
C LEU A 114 -6.08 -0.70 -11.26
N GLN A 115 -5.86 -1.43 -12.36
CA GLN A 115 -5.91 -0.87 -13.71
C GLN A 115 -7.33 -0.40 -14.09
N ARG A 116 -8.35 -1.20 -13.77
CA ARG A 116 -9.74 -0.93 -14.13
C ARG A 116 -10.34 0.24 -13.34
N ALA A 117 -10.05 0.35 -12.04
CA ALA A 117 -10.67 1.36 -11.19
C ALA A 117 -10.24 2.79 -11.56
N ASP A 118 -11.15 3.76 -11.46
CA ASP A 118 -10.90 5.18 -11.67
C ASP A 118 -10.57 5.93 -10.39
N ALA A 119 -11.12 5.48 -9.25
CA ALA A 119 -10.80 5.95 -7.92
C ALA A 119 -10.77 4.79 -6.92
N MET A 120 -10.06 4.98 -5.81
CA MET A 120 -10.03 4.01 -4.71
C MET A 120 -10.65 4.62 -3.47
N LEU A 121 -11.49 3.85 -2.76
CA LEU A 121 -11.88 4.09 -1.38
C LEU A 121 -11.12 3.10 -0.52
N CYS A 122 -10.38 3.57 0.47
CA CYS A 122 -9.56 2.71 1.33
C CYS A 122 -9.51 3.25 2.76
N ASP A 123 -8.69 2.68 3.60
CA ASP A 123 -8.40 3.17 4.96
C ASP A 123 -6.90 3.46 5.15
N SER A 124 -6.16 2.61 5.86
CA SER A 124 -4.70 2.72 6.05
C SER A 124 -4.02 1.46 5.51
N SER A 125 -3.67 1.47 4.23
CA SER A 125 -3.11 0.31 3.54
C SER A 125 -2.02 0.71 2.53
N SER A 126 -1.02 -0.15 2.35
CA SER A 126 0.06 0.06 1.38
C SER A 126 -0.40 0.04 -0.09
N ILE A 127 -1.56 -0.56 -0.37
CA ILE A 127 -2.14 -0.59 -1.72
C ILE A 127 -2.48 0.82 -2.25
N ILE A 128 -2.64 1.79 -1.35
CA ILE A 128 -2.85 3.20 -1.69
C ILE A 128 -1.69 3.72 -2.55
N LEU A 129 -0.44 3.48 -2.14
CA LEU A 129 0.73 3.90 -2.90
C LEU A 129 0.79 3.20 -4.27
N GLU A 130 0.48 1.91 -4.31
CA GLU A 130 0.43 1.13 -5.54
C GLU A 130 -0.59 1.70 -6.53
N PHE A 131 -1.79 2.07 -6.05
CA PHE A 131 -2.81 2.69 -6.87
C PHE A 131 -2.42 4.09 -7.38
N MET A 132 -1.78 4.89 -6.53
CA MET A 132 -1.29 6.21 -6.90
C MET A 132 -0.13 6.16 -7.93
N PHE A 133 0.64 5.07 -8.03
CA PHE A 133 1.60 4.87 -9.13
C PHE A 133 0.93 4.84 -10.51
N LEU A 134 -0.34 4.51 -10.58
CA LEU A 134 -1.15 4.58 -11.81
C LEU A 134 -1.73 5.99 -12.07
N ASP A 135 -1.25 7.02 -11.34
CA ASP A 135 -1.76 8.40 -11.41
C ASP A 135 -3.27 8.48 -11.16
N LYS A 136 -3.77 7.80 -10.11
CA LYS A 136 -5.19 7.71 -9.77
C LYS A 136 -5.48 8.23 -8.37
N PRO A 137 -6.62 8.90 -8.15
CA PRO A 137 -6.98 9.51 -6.87
C PRO A 137 -7.48 8.48 -5.87
N VAL A 138 -7.22 8.77 -4.58
CA VAL A 138 -7.62 7.93 -3.45
C VAL A 138 -8.42 8.76 -2.44
N VAL A 139 -9.58 8.23 -2.06
CA VAL A 139 -10.34 8.66 -0.88
C VAL A 139 -10.00 7.69 0.26
N THR A 140 -9.74 8.23 1.44
CA THR A 140 -9.48 7.42 2.62
C THR A 140 -10.50 7.70 3.73
N PHE A 141 -10.76 6.66 4.52
CA PHE A 141 -11.62 6.76 5.70
C PHE A 141 -10.79 6.61 6.96
N ARG A 142 -10.65 7.72 7.73
CA ARG A 142 -9.88 7.76 8.99
C ARG A 142 -8.45 7.23 8.82
N ASN A 143 -7.75 7.72 7.81
CA ASN A 143 -6.37 7.30 7.55
C ASN A 143 -5.47 7.68 8.72
N SER A 144 -4.58 6.77 9.13
CA SER A 144 -3.64 7.02 10.24
C SER A 144 -2.58 8.08 9.91
N HIS A 145 -2.33 8.36 8.64
CA HIS A 145 -1.36 9.35 8.17
C HIS A 145 -1.92 10.11 6.96
N PRO A 146 -2.97 10.93 7.16
CA PRO A 146 -3.54 11.72 6.07
C PRO A 146 -2.54 12.75 5.57
N GLY A 147 -2.67 13.11 4.28
CA GLY A 147 -1.81 14.11 3.65
C GLY A 147 -2.50 14.73 2.43
N PRO A 148 -1.90 15.77 1.81
CA PRO A 148 -2.52 16.50 0.71
C PRO A 148 -2.75 15.65 -0.56
N HIS A 149 -2.08 14.51 -0.67
CA HIS A 149 -2.24 13.52 -1.73
C HIS A 149 -3.44 12.57 -1.54
N LEU A 150 -4.22 12.75 -0.46
CA LEU A 150 -5.41 11.96 -0.14
C LEU A 150 -6.62 12.87 0.10
N ILE A 151 -7.81 12.37 -0.18
CA ILE A 151 -9.05 12.96 0.31
C ILE A 151 -9.48 12.11 1.51
N ASP A 152 -9.09 12.51 2.73
CA ASP A 152 -9.45 11.77 3.94
C ASP A 152 -10.77 12.25 4.53
N VAL A 153 -11.63 11.31 4.91
CA VAL A 153 -12.93 11.58 5.55
C VAL A 153 -13.07 10.81 6.85
N ASP A 154 -13.79 11.38 7.80
CA ASP A 154 -13.96 10.84 9.15
C ASP A 154 -15.37 10.26 9.41
N ARG A 155 -16.32 10.51 8.49
CA ARG A 155 -17.73 10.08 8.60
C ARG A 155 -18.21 9.43 7.31
N PRO A 156 -19.03 8.37 7.39
CA PRO A 156 -19.52 7.63 6.22
C PRO A 156 -20.21 8.53 5.18
N GLU A 157 -21.07 9.44 5.62
CA GLU A 157 -21.85 10.32 4.73
C GLU A 157 -21.00 11.31 3.91
N LYS A 158 -19.73 11.49 4.27
CA LYS A 158 -18.78 12.29 3.48
C LYS A 158 -18.11 11.50 2.35
N VAL A 159 -18.25 10.18 2.31
CA VAL A 159 -17.59 9.32 1.31
C VAL A 159 -18.09 9.62 -0.10
N GLY A 160 -19.40 9.73 -0.29
CA GLY A 160 -19.99 10.03 -1.61
C GLY A 160 -19.43 11.33 -2.22
N PRO A 161 -19.55 12.49 -1.54
CA PRO A 161 -18.97 13.76 -2.02
C PRO A 161 -17.44 13.68 -2.23
N ALA A 162 -16.71 12.97 -1.38
CA ALA A 162 -15.26 12.79 -1.53
C ALA A 162 -14.91 11.97 -2.79
N LEU A 163 -15.66 10.93 -3.10
CA LEU A 163 -15.50 10.15 -4.33
C LEU A 163 -15.84 10.97 -5.58
N GLU A 164 -16.89 11.80 -5.56
CA GLU A 164 -17.20 12.73 -6.66
C GLU A 164 -16.04 13.68 -6.92
N ARG A 165 -15.48 14.26 -5.86
CA ARG A 165 -14.29 15.11 -5.96
C ARG A 165 -13.09 14.33 -6.50
N ALA A 166 -12.84 13.11 -6.03
CA ALA A 166 -11.75 12.28 -6.52
C ALA A 166 -11.90 11.98 -8.02
N LEU A 167 -13.10 11.60 -8.47
CA LEU A 167 -13.41 11.30 -9.86
C LEU A 167 -13.26 12.51 -10.77
N SER A 168 -13.48 13.73 -10.28
CA SER A 168 -13.22 14.97 -11.05
C SER A 168 -11.73 15.25 -11.23
N ARG A 169 -10.84 14.51 -10.57
CA ARG A 169 -9.36 14.59 -10.67
C ARG A 169 -8.83 16.03 -10.55
N PRO A 170 -9.11 16.77 -9.46
CA PRO A 170 -8.64 18.15 -9.34
C PRO A 170 -7.12 18.23 -9.54
N GLU A 171 -6.65 19.18 -10.33
CA GLU A 171 -5.20 19.28 -10.67
C GLU A 171 -4.32 19.42 -9.42
N GLU A 172 -4.80 20.12 -8.40
CA GLU A 172 -4.10 20.22 -7.13
C GLU A 172 -3.86 18.87 -6.48
N LEU A 173 -4.93 18.03 -6.35
CA LEU A 173 -4.82 16.67 -5.80
C LEU A 173 -3.87 15.82 -6.64
N MET A 174 -4.00 15.88 -7.97
CA MET A 174 -3.18 15.07 -8.86
C MET A 174 -1.69 15.49 -8.80
N ARG A 175 -1.40 16.78 -8.62
CA ARG A 175 -0.05 17.27 -8.41
C ARG A 175 0.55 16.72 -7.10
N GLU A 176 -0.21 16.73 -6.02
CA GLU A 176 0.22 16.19 -4.73
C GLU A 176 0.46 14.66 -4.80
N ILE A 177 -0.40 13.92 -5.51
CA ILE A 177 -0.21 12.49 -5.77
C ILE A 177 1.11 12.24 -6.52
N ARG A 178 1.38 13.00 -7.59
CA ARG A 178 2.62 12.86 -8.36
C ARG A 178 3.85 13.19 -7.51
N ALA A 179 3.80 14.25 -6.71
CA ALA A 179 4.89 14.62 -5.82
C ALA A 179 5.14 13.52 -4.76
N TYR A 180 4.08 13.00 -4.15
CA TYR A 180 4.16 11.94 -3.17
C TYR A 180 4.74 10.65 -3.76
N THR A 181 4.26 10.23 -4.93
CA THR A 181 4.75 9.01 -5.59
C THR A 181 6.18 9.14 -6.08
N MET A 182 6.61 10.32 -6.57
CA MET A 182 8.01 10.60 -6.93
C MET A 182 8.95 10.57 -5.73
N HIS A 183 8.49 11.02 -4.56
CA HIS A 183 9.28 10.93 -3.33
C HIS A 183 9.50 9.48 -2.89
N HIS A 184 8.51 8.60 -3.07
CA HIS A 184 8.58 7.20 -2.68
C HIS A 184 9.29 6.32 -3.69
N GLU A 185 9.09 6.58 -4.99
CA GLU A 185 9.72 5.86 -6.09
C GLU A 185 10.12 6.84 -7.21
N PRO A 186 11.36 7.31 -7.19
CA PRO A 186 11.87 8.22 -8.21
C PRO A 186 12.19 7.50 -9.53
N HIS A 187 12.40 6.18 -9.50
CA HIS A 187 12.75 5.39 -10.68
C HIS A 187 11.49 4.83 -11.33
N ARG A 188 11.26 5.24 -12.59
CA ARG A 188 10.06 4.84 -13.37
C ARG A 188 10.45 4.18 -14.71
N ASP A 189 11.61 3.54 -14.73
CA ASP A 189 12.22 2.97 -15.93
C ASP A 189 12.20 1.44 -15.95
N CYS A 190 11.44 0.81 -15.04
CA CYS A 190 11.29 -0.65 -14.91
C CYS A 190 12.63 -1.38 -14.68
N ARG A 191 13.62 -0.72 -14.04
CA ARG A 191 14.96 -1.29 -13.82
C ARG A 191 15.34 -1.41 -12.35
N CYS A 192 14.38 -1.32 -11.42
CA CYS A 192 14.68 -1.43 -9.99
C CYS A 192 15.28 -2.79 -9.63
N SER A 193 14.78 -3.88 -10.23
CA SER A 193 15.34 -5.22 -10.02
C SER A 193 16.79 -5.33 -10.50
N ALA A 194 17.13 -4.75 -11.66
CA ALA A 194 18.50 -4.72 -12.16
C ALA A 194 19.42 -3.94 -11.19
N ARG A 195 18.97 -2.76 -10.70
CA ARG A 195 19.73 -1.98 -9.70
C ARG A 195 19.97 -2.76 -8.40
N VAL A 196 19.03 -3.61 -7.98
CA VAL A 196 19.25 -4.46 -6.80
C VAL A 196 20.39 -5.45 -7.07
N LEU A 197 20.42 -6.08 -8.25
CA LEU A 197 21.50 -7.00 -8.62
C LEU A 197 22.84 -6.29 -8.73
N ASP A 198 22.89 -5.14 -9.39
CA ASP A 198 24.10 -4.31 -9.50
C ASP A 198 24.63 -3.90 -8.11
N ALA A 199 23.72 -3.57 -7.17
CA ALA A 199 24.08 -3.21 -5.79
C ALA A 199 24.63 -4.42 -5.02
N VAL A 200 24.12 -5.62 -5.26
CA VAL A 200 24.62 -6.87 -4.66
C VAL A 200 26.03 -7.15 -5.20
N ASP A 201 26.23 -7.07 -6.50
CA ASP A 201 27.52 -7.32 -7.15
C ASP A 201 28.58 -6.32 -6.67
N ASP A 202 28.25 -5.04 -6.60
CA ASP A 202 29.13 -4.00 -6.05
C ASP A 202 29.47 -4.29 -4.56
N TYR A 203 28.48 -4.71 -3.76
CA TYR A 203 28.73 -5.04 -2.35
C TYR A 203 29.63 -6.26 -2.20
N ILE A 204 29.48 -7.29 -3.04
CA ILE A 204 30.32 -8.48 -3.04
C ILE A 204 31.75 -8.11 -3.47
N ALA A 205 31.91 -7.33 -4.54
CA ALA A 205 33.22 -6.91 -5.05
C ALA A 205 33.99 -6.05 -4.03
N ARG A 206 33.31 -5.12 -3.36
CA ARG A 206 33.94 -4.27 -2.34
C ARG A 206 34.12 -4.97 -0.97
N GLY A 207 33.33 -5.99 -0.69
CA GLY A 207 33.29 -6.66 0.60
C GLY A 207 33.05 -5.66 1.75
N HIS A 208 33.80 -5.82 2.85
CA HIS A 208 33.74 -4.92 4.00
C HIS A 208 34.75 -3.76 3.93
N ALA A 209 35.45 -3.56 2.80
CA ALA A 209 36.43 -2.50 2.66
C ALA A 209 35.81 -1.12 2.96
N GLY A 210 36.46 -0.33 3.83
CA GLY A 210 36.01 1.00 4.22
C GLY A 210 34.84 1.03 5.23
N LEU A 211 34.29 -0.12 5.65
CA LEU A 211 33.25 -0.17 6.66
C LEU A 211 33.85 -0.33 8.07
N LYS A 212 33.28 0.39 9.02
CA LYS A 212 33.61 0.20 10.45
C LYS A 212 33.12 -1.16 10.93
N ARG A 213 33.76 -1.70 11.95
CA ARG A 213 33.30 -2.94 12.59
C ARG A 213 31.92 -2.73 13.21
N LYS A 214 31.00 -3.63 12.91
CA LYS A 214 29.65 -3.60 13.47
C LYS A 214 29.69 -3.77 15.00
N PRO A 215 29.02 -2.91 15.79
CA PRO A 215 29.01 -3.02 17.22
C PRO A 215 28.35 -4.33 17.69
N LEU A 216 28.87 -4.93 18.74
CA LEU A 216 28.37 -6.22 19.27
C LEU A 216 26.95 -6.12 19.84
N ASN A 217 26.54 -4.92 20.31
CA ASN A 217 25.21 -4.65 20.85
C ASN A 217 24.75 -5.64 21.94
N LEU A 218 25.67 -6.05 22.84
CA LEU A 218 25.40 -7.10 23.81
C LEU A 218 24.22 -6.80 24.71
N ILE A 219 24.12 -5.57 25.23
CA ILE A 219 23.03 -5.15 26.11
C ILE A 219 21.69 -5.23 25.37
N ARG A 220 21.64 -4.73 24.11
CA ARG A 220 20.43 -4.80 23.28
C ARG A 220 20.02 -6.24 22.99
N LYS A 221 21.00 -7.09 22.62
CA LYS A 221 20.77 -8.51 22.38
C LYS A 221 20.24 -9.21 23.63
N TRP A 222 20.80 -8.90 24.80
CA TRP A 222 20.32 -9.44 26.07
C TRP A 222 18.90 -9.00 26.39
N LYS A 223 18.57 -7.69 26.28
CA LYS A 223 17.21 -7.17 26.47
C LYS A 223 16.20 -7.84 25.54
N LEU A 224 16.50 -7.94 24.24
CA LEU A 224 15.62 -8.58 23.26
C LEU A 224 15.43 -10.06 23.58
N ARG A 225 16.49 -10.81 23.88
CA ARG A 225 16.38 -12.22 24.26
C ARG A 225 15.51 -12.42 25.50
N ARG A 226 15.67 -11.57 26.52
CA ARG A 226 14.83 -11.58 27.73
C ARG A 226 13.36 -11.31 27.41
N GLN A 227 13.08 -10.30 26.57
CA GLN A 227 11.72 -9.96 26.15
C GLN A 227 11.06 -11.09 25.36
N MET A 228 11.81 -11.72 24.47
CA MET A 228 11.34 -12.84 23.63
C MET A 228 11.40 -14.19 24.35
N ARG A 229 11.84 -14.24 25.60
CA ARG A 229 12.09 -15.48 26.36
C ARG A 229 12.97 -16.49 25.62
N TYR A 230 13.91 -15.98 24.80
CA TYR A 230 14.81 -16.78 23.96
C TYR A 230 16.17 -16.91 24.62
N TYR A 231 16.50 -18.12 25.12
CA TYR A 231 17.75 -18.45 25.84
C TYR A 231 18.43 -19.63 25.15
N PRO A 232 19.18 -19.44 24.06
CA PRO A 232 19.73 -20.53 23.26
C PRO A 232 20.68 -21.47 24.05
N LEU A 233 21.35 -20.97 25.08
CA LEU A 233 22.18 -21.81 25.95
C LEU A 233 21.36 -22.77 26.82
N LEU A 234 20.14 -22.43 27.20
CA LEU A 234 19.28 -23.31 27.98
C LEU A 234 18.64 -24.42 27.15
N GLU A 235 18.45 -24.19 25.84
CA GLU A 235 17.95 -25.22 24.94
C GLU A 235 18.99 -26.30 24.62
N MET A 236 20.29 -25.98 24.65
CA MET A 236 21.37 -26.97 24.49
C MET A 236 21.43 -27.98 25.63
N PHE A 237 20.94 -27.64 26.82
CA PHE A 237 20.92 -28.53 28.01
C PHE A 237 19.56 -29.23 28.21
N ARG A 238 18.59 -29.02 27.29
CA ARG A 238 17.25 -29.67 27.31
C ARG A 238 17.11 -30.81 26.32
N ARG A 239 18.21 -31.22 25.63
CA ARG A 239 18.27 -32.41 24.78
C ARG A 239 18.98 -33.55 25.48
#